data_f7dc266f70013b94afa5ed6da4bb5406
#
_entry.id   f7dc266f70013b94afa5ed6da4bb5406
#
_cell.length_a   1.000
_cell.length_b   1.000
_cell.length_c   1.000
_cell.angle_alpha   90.00
_cell.angle_beta   90.00
_cell.angle_gamma   90.00
#
_symmetry.space_group_name_H-M   'P 1'
#
loop_
_entity.id
_entity.type
_entity.pdbx_description
1 polymer ?
#
loop_
_entity_poly.entity_id
_entity_poly.type
_entity_poly.pdbx_seq_one_letter_code
_entity_poly.pdbx_strand_id
1 'polypeptide(L)'
;MKIKVLGCFGSNTRGSQVTTFLINDTILLDAGCAASELTLKEQGRIDTILISHAHLDHIADIPFLCINRDLDQHLHIYTIPEVIGSLQLHILNDDIWPDFTQIPSPEKALMRFHPITPGRSFRVGDLKFLAVRVNHIVPTVGYFISDSKSTVLYTSDTGPTQEIWKKAREVRDLKAVILEVSFPNRMRKVAELSKHLTSEMMGQELEKLDGMDVPVYLYHAKPQHQAEIKREVGRLRGRPIAFLTQGKTYSL
;
A
#
# COMPACT_ATOMS: atom_id res chain seq x y z
N MET A 1 1.91 -2.90 -16.31
CA MET A 1 1.14 -1.82 -15.62
C MET A 1 2.03 -0.64 -15.29
N LYS A 2 1.46 0.57 -15.04
CA LYS A 2 2.20 1.75 -14.58
C LYS A 2 1.90 1.99 -13.10
N ILE A 3 2.94 2.24 -12.29
CA ILE A 3 2.81 2.58 -10.88
C ILE A 3 3.55 3.89 -10.63
N LYS A 4 2.83 4.99 -10.36
CA LYS A 4 3.39 6.28 -9.93
C LYS A 4 3.47 6.31 -8.41
N VAL A 5 4.63 6.60 -7.87
CA VAL A 5 4.87 6.70 -6.43
C VAL A 5 4.52 8.11 -5.98
N LEU A 6 3.37 8.31 -5.35
CA LEU A 6 2.99 9.59 -4.77
C LEU A 6 3.71 9.80 -3.45
N GLY A 7 3.75 8.77 -2.60
CA GLY A 7 4.51 8.72 -1.37
C GLY A 7 4.99 7.30 -1.08
N CYS A 8 6.13 7.18 -0.41
CA CYS A 8 6.76 5.89 -0.10
C CYS A 8 7.54 5.89 1.22
N PHE A 9 7.23 6.81 2.11
CA PHE A 9 7.86 6.92 3.42
C PHE A 9 6.91 6.46 4.54
N GLY A 10 7.47 5.97 5.63
CA GLY A 10 6.71 5.56 6.81
C GLY A 10 6.42 6.71 7.77
N SER A 11 6.56 7.96 7.35
CA SER A 11 6.18 9.16 8.10
C SER A 11 6.11 10.37 7.16
N ASN A 12 5.30 11.36 7.51
CA ASN A 12 5.12 12.58 6.74
C ASN A 12 6.08 13.69 7.23
N THR A 13 6.89 14.21 6.30
CA THR A 13 7.72 15.38 6.51
C THR A 13 7.78 16.19 5.22
N ARG A 14 8.32 17.43 5.27
CA ARG A 14 8.52 18.22 4.05
C ARG A 14 9.41 17.46 3.06
N GLY A 15 8.85 17.09 1.91
CA GLY A 15 9.55 16.34 0.85
C GLY A 15 9.59 14.81 1.04
N SER A 16 8.92 14.27 2.06
CA SER A 16 8.77 12.83 2.27
C SER A 16 7.32 12.53 2.59
N GLN A 17 6.58 11.99 1.64
CA GLN A 17 5.15 11.69 1.78
C GLN A 17 4.91 10.24 2.13
N VAL A 18 3.86 10.01 2.90
CA VAL A 18 3.44 8.69 3.36
C VAL A 18 2.87 7.82 2.23
N THR A 19 2.69 6.55 2.50
CA THR A 19 2.43 5.50 1.50
C THR A 19 1.22 5.77 0.62
N THR A 20 1.47 5.93 -0.67
CA THR A 20 0.42 6.04 -1.70
C THR A 20 1.00 5.73 -3.08
N PHE A 21 0.40 4.79 -3.79
CA PHE A 21 0.77 4.45 -5.16
C PHE A 21 -0.43 4.62 -6.09
N LEU A 22 -0.22 5.27 -7.23
CA LEU A 22 -1.24 5.44 -8.26
C LEU A 22 -0.97 4.46 -9.41
N ILE A 23 -1.92 3.56 -9.64
CA ILE A 23 -1.87 2.52 -10.65
C ILE A 23 -2.71 2.94 -11.86
N ASN A 24 -2.10 2.96 -13.04
CA ASN A 24 -2.76 3.27 -14.33
C ASN A 24 -3.64 4.54 -14.29
N ASP A 25 -3.24 5.55 -13.49
CA ASP A 25 -3.87 6.87 -13.35
C ASP A 25 -5.28 6.89 -12.74
N THR A 26 -5.85 5.77 -12.32
CA THR A 26 -7.24 5.67 -11.82
C THR A 26 -7.40 4.91 -10.51
N ILE A 27 -6.45 4.06 -10.13
CA ILE A 27 -6.54 3.22 -8.93
C ILE A 27 -5.45 3.63 -7.94
N LEU A 28 -5.83 3.92 -6.70
CA LEU A 28 -4.88 4.07 -5.61
C LEU A 28 -4.66 2.75 -4.88
N LEU A 29 -3.42 2.51 -4.50
CA LEU A 29 -3.02 1.50 -3.53
C LEU A 29 -2.52 2.24 -2.30
N ASP A 30 -3.31 2.20 -1.24
CA ASP A 30 -3.30 3.08 -0.08
C ASP A 30 -3.47 4.57 -0.43
N ALA A 31 -3.86 5.39 0.52
CA ALA A 31 -4.23 6.79 0.31
C ALA A 31 -3.76 7.69 1.46
N GLY A 32 -2.47 7.63 1.78
CA GLY A 32 -1.89 8.46 2.84
C GLY A 32 -1.63 9.92 2.43
N CYS A 33 -1.40 10.19 1.12
CA CYS A 33 -1.00 11.51 0.64
C CYS A 33 -1.55 11.87 -0.77
N ALA A 34 -2.60 11.20 -1.24
CA ALA A 34 -3.07 11.40 -2.61
C ALA A 34 -3.65 12.80 -2.85
N ALA A 35 -4.37 13.36 -1.88
CA ALA A 35 -4.99 14.67 -2.03
C ALA A 35 -3.96 15.81 -2.05
N SER A 36 -2.84 15.65 -1.37
CA SER A 36 -1.75 16.65 -1.35
C SER A 36 -0.82 16.56 -2.57
N GLU A 37 -0.71 15.39 -3.21
CA GLU A 37 0.23 15.14 -4.30
C GLU A 37 -0.41 15.18 -5.71
N LEU A 38 -1.75 15.23 -5.79
CA LEU A 38 -2.51 15.24 -7.03
C LEU A 38 -3.35 16.51 -7.16
N THR A 39 -3.39 17.06 -8.38
CA THR A 39 -4.33 18.13 -8.71
C THR A 39 -5.79 17.63 -8.63
N LEU A 40 -6.74 18.54 -8.44
CA LEU A 40 -8.18 18.19 -8.45
C LEU A 40 -8.59 17.41 -9.71
N LYS A 41 -8.02 17.77 -10.87
CA LYS A 41 -8.27 17.06 -12.14
C LYS A 41 -7.73 15.61 -12.10
N GLU A 42 -6.60 15.36 -11.48
CA GLU A 42 -6.05 14.01 -11.31
C GLU A 42 -6.85 13.22 -10.27
N GLN A 43 -7.22 13.86 -9.15
CA GLN A 43 -8.09 13.27 -8.12
C GLN A 43 -9.44 12.84 -8.70
N GLY A 44 -10.04 13.65 -9.57
CA GLY A 44 -11.31 13.34 -10.25
C GLY A 44 -11.26 12.13 -11.20
N ARG A 45 -10.06 11.61 -11.53
CA ARG A 45 -9.92 10.38 -12.34
C ARG A 45 -9.84 9.12 -11.49
N ILE A 46 -9.59 9.26 -10.19
CA ILE A 46 -9.47 8.13 -9.28
C ILE A 46 -10.87 7.64 -8.95
N ASP A 47 -11.20 6.43 -9.31
CA ASP A 47 -12.48 5.78 -9.00
C ASP A 47 -12.36 4.70 -7.92
N THR A 48 -11.16 4.21 -7.68
CA THR A 48 -10.93 3.05 -6.80
C THR A 48 -9.73 3.26 -5.87
N ILE A 49 -9.88 2.84 -4.62
CA ILE A 49 -8.79 2.71 -3.66
C ILE A 49 -8.77 1.29 -3.12
N LEU A 50 -7.60 0.65 -3.16
CA LEU A 50 -7.32 -0.57 -2.40
C LEU A 50 -6.60 -0.17 -1.12
N ILE A 51 -7.13 -0.56 0.03
CA ILE A 51 -6.54 -0.24 1.33
C ILE A 51 -5.95 -1.52 1.93
N SER A 52 -4.71 -1.44 2.35
CA SER A 52 -4.00 -2.54 2.98
C SER A 52 -4.37 -2.70 4.45
N HIS A 53 -4.42 -1.60 5.21
CA HIS A 53 -4.77 -1.54 6.62
C HIS A 53 -5.16 -0.12 7.07
N ALA A 54 -5.56 0.06 8.32
CA ALA A 54 -6.19 1.29 8.81
C ALA A 54 -5.24 2.27 9.54
N HIS A 55 -3.91 2.16 9.37
CA HIS A 55 -3.02 3.21 9.89
C HIS A 55 -3.14 4.50 9.08
N LEU A 56 -3.01 5.65 9.77
CA LEU A 56 -3.23 6.97 9.15
C LEU A 56 -2.32 7.24 7.95
N ASP A 57 -1.09 6.77 7.97
CA ASP A 57 -0.15 6.93 6.85
C ASP A 57 -0.53 6.11 5.59
N HIS A 58 -1.64 5.35 5.65
CA HIS A 58 -2.23 4.63 4.54
C HIS A 58 -3.66 5.08 4.17
N ILE A 59 -4.31 5.88 5.03
CA ILE A 59 -5.73 6.24 4.84
C ILE A 59 -6.04 7.75 5.00
N ALA A 60 -5.06 8.57 5.41
CA ALA A 60 -5.31 9.95 5.86
C ALA A 60 -6.03 10.83 4.82
N ASP A 61 -5.81 10.59 3.53
CA ASP A 61 -6.38 11.42 2.47
C ASP A 61 -7.73 10.93 1.91
N ILE A 62 -8.25 9.78 2.39
CA ILE A 62 -9.56 9.26 1.94
C ILE A 62 -10.67 10.31 2.13
N PRO A 63 -10.80 10.96 3.29
CA PRO A 63 -11.81 11.99 3.50
C PRO A 63 -11.69 13.16 2.52
N PHE A 64 -10.48 13.62 2.23
CA PHE A 64 -10.23 14.72 1.29
C PHE A 64 -10.53 14.32 -0.15
N LEU A 65 -10.20 13.09 -0.55
CA LEU A 65 -10.56 12.58 -1.87
C LEU A 65 -12.09 12.51 -2.07
N CYS A 66 -12.87 12.29 -1.02
CA CYS A 66 -14.33 12.31 -1.10
C CYS A 66 -14.87 13.73 -1.23
N ILE A 67 -14.38 14.68 -0.39
CA ILE A 67 -14.91 16.06 -0.40
C ILE A 67 -14.52 16.85 -1.66
N ASN A 68 -13.44 16.44 -2.34
CA ASN A 68 -12.98 17.04 -3.60
C ASN A 68 -13.70 16.50 -4.84
N ARG A 69 -14.75 15.66 -4.67
CA ARG A 69 -15.51 15.05 -5.77
C ARG A 69 -16.81 15.79 -6.06
N ASP A 70 -17.25 15.71 -7.31
CA ASP A 70 -18.61 16.05 -7.69
C ASP A 70 -19.58 14.96 -7.16
N LEU A 71 -20.83 15.37 -6.87
CA LEU A 71 -21.83 14.50 -6.24
C LEU A 71 -22.27 13.29 -7.09
N ASP A 72 -21.95 13.27 -8.38
CA ASP A 72 -22.20 12.17 -9.30
C ASP A 72 -21.00 11.21 -9.46
N GLN A 73 -19.87 11.52 -8.82
CA GLN A 73 -18.67 10.69 -8.81
C GLN A 73 -18.61 9.80 -7.57
N HIS A 74 -18.39 8.52 -7.77
CA HIS A 74 -18.28 7.55 -6.67
C HIS A 74 -16.83 7.11 -6.46
N LEU A 75 -16.46 6.91 -5.21
CA LEU A 75 -15.18 6.33 -4.81
C LEU A 75 -15.40 4.92 -4.25
N HIS A 76 -14.82 3.93 -4.91
CA HIS A 76 -14.92 2.53 -4.54
C HIS A 76 -13.74 2.11 -3.67
N ILE A 77 -13.99 1.69 -2.44
CA ILE A 77 -12.97 1.26 -1.48
C ILE A 77 -12.99 -0.25 -1.36
N TYR A 78 -11.91 -0.91 -1.79
CA TYR A 78 -11.73 -2.36 -1.67
C TYR A 78 -10.77 -2.65 -0.53
N THR A 79 -11.25 -3.33 0.51
CA THR A 79 -10.43 -3.74 1.65
C THR A 79 -11.13 -4.84 2.48
N ILE A 80 -10.44 -5.37 3.48
CA ILE A 80 -10.99 -6.37 4.39
C ILE A 80 -12.01 -5.77 5.35
N PRO A 81 -13.00 -6.55 5.83
CA PRO A 81 -14.05 -6.05 6.72
C PRO A 81 -13.56 -5.34 7.97
N GLU A 82 -12.43 -5.78 8.55
CA GLU A 82 -11.85 -5.18 9.74
C GLU A 82 -11.37 -3.74 9.49
N VAL A 83 -10.83 -3.45 8.32
CA VAL A 83 -10.42 -2.09 7.92
C VAL A 83 -11.66 -1.22 7.68
N ILE A 84 -12.70 -1.77 7.04
CA ILE A 84 -13.98 -1.05 6.87
C ILE A 84 -14.53 -0.64 8.24
N GLY A 85 -14.59 -1.58 9.18
CA GLY A 85 -15.06 -1.30 10.54
C GLY A 85 -14.24 -0.20 11.24
N SER A 86 -12.92 -0.21 11.06
CA SER A 86 -12.06 0.83 11.63
C SER A 86 -12.31 2.20 11.00
N LEU A 87 -12.49 2.28 9.67
CA LEU A 87 -12.81 3.54 8.98
C LEU A 87 -14.16 4.11 9.45
N GLN A 88 -15.19 3.28 9.53
CA GLN A 88 -16.52 3.69 9.97
C GLN A 88 -16.56 4.08 11.45
N LEU A 89 -15.85 3.36 12.31
CA LEU A 89 -15.88 3.62 13.75
C LEU A 89 -15.06 4.86 14.14
N HIS A 90 -13.92 5.11 13.47
CA HIS A 90 -12.94 6.07 13.93
C HIS A 90 -12.73 7.28 13.02
N ILE A 91 -13.15 7.23 11.77
CA ILE A 91 -12.92 8.32 10.81
C ILE A 91 -14.24 8.84 10.24
N LEU A 92 -15.03 7.97 9.60
CA LEU A 92 -16.26 8.31 8.87
C LEU A 92 -17.48 8.10 9.78
N ASN A 93 -17.55 8.84 10.88
CA ASN A 93 -18.45 8.58 12.00
C ASN A 93 -19.30 9.80 12.40
N ASP A 94 -19.36 10.83 11.52
CA ASP A 94 -20.06 12.10 11.71
C ASP A 94 -19.55 12.95 12.88
N ASP A 95 -18.53 12.49 13.60
CA ASP A 95 -17.83 13.22 14.67
C ASP A 95 -16.47 13.69 14.18
N ILE A 96 -15.61 12.79 13.70
CA ILE A 96 -14.30 13.15 13.14
C ILE A 96 -14.47 13.61 11.68
N TRP A 97 -15.24 12.87 10.87
CA TRP A 97 -15.52 13.21 9.48
C TRP A 97 -16.87 12.66 9.04
N PRO A 98 -17.60 13.33 8.09
CA PRO A 98 -18.88 12.86 7.59
C PRO A 98 -18.83 11.43 7.04
N ASP A 99 -19.91 10.67 7.27
CA ASP A 99 -20.06 9.35 6.65
C ASP A 99 -20.48 9.49 5.18
N PHE A 100 -19.50 9.49 4.29
CA PHE A 100 -19.73 9.57 2.83
C PHE A 100 -20.43 8.35 2.22
N THR A 101 -20.65 7.28 2.99
CA THR A 101 -21.51 6.17 2.54
C THR A 101 -23.01 6.52 2.63
N GLN A 102 -23.34 7.67 3.27
CA GLN A 102 -24.70 8.17 3.43
C GLN A 102 -24.98 9.46 2.62
N ILE A 103 -23.96 10.08 2.02
CA ILE A 103 -24.05 11.40 1.38
C ILE A 103 -23.95 11.27 -0.14
N PRO A 104 -24.89 11.92 -0.92
CA PRO A 104 -26.07 12.67 -0.50
C PRO A 104 -27.23 11.78 -0.03
N SER A 105 -27.22 10.50 -0.37
CA SER A 105 -28.08 9.43 0.14
C SER A 105 -27.35 8.09 -0.02
N PRO A 106 -27.76 7.01 0.67
CA PRO A 106 -27.14 5.70 0.53
C PRO A 106 -27.06 5.17 -0.90
N GLU A 107 -28.10 5.45 -1.72
CA GLU A 107 -28.16 5.01 -3.12
C GLU A 107 -27.18 5.77 -4.02
N LYS A 108 -26.91 7.04 -3.68
CA LYS A 108 -26.02 7.96 -4.42
C LYS A 108 -24.74 8.29 -3.63
N ALA A 109 -24.36 7.41 -2.70
CA ALA A 109 -23.22 7.63 -1.80
C ALA A 109 -21.94 7.95 -2.56
N LEU A 110 -21.21 8.98 -2.10
CA LEU A 110 -19.90 9.37 -2.65
C LEU A 110 -18.84 8.29 -2.46
N MET A 111 -19.02 7.47 -1.42
CA MET A 111 -18.11 6.35 -1.11
C MET A 111 -18.89 5.04 -1.00
N ARG A 112 -18.30 3.97 -1.55
CA ARG A 112 -18.84 2.61 -1.46
C ARG A 112 -17.77 1.64 -1.04
N PHE A 113 -18.02 0.89 0.03
CA PHE A 113 -17.15 -0.18 0.48
C PHE A 113 -17.42 -1.49 -0.28
N HIS A 114 -16.35 -2.13 -0.70
CA HIS A 114 -16.34 -3.46 -1.31
C HIS A 114 -15.49 -4.39 -0.45
N PRO A 115 -16.10 -5.15 0.47
CA PRO A 115 -15.36 -6.08 1.33
C PRO A 115 -14.72 -7.19 0.50
N ILE A 116 -13.42 -7.38 0.69
CA ILE A 116 -12.66 -8.45 0.05
C ILE A 116 -12.35 -9.57 1.04
N THR A 117 -12.16 -10.77 0.51
CA THR A 117 -11.77 -11.95 1.29
C THR A 117 -10.32 -12.31 0.96
N PRO A 118 -9.37 -12.28 1.92
CA PRO A 118 -8.01 -12.75 1.68
C PRO A 118 -7.99 -14.17 1.12
N GLY A 119 -7.11 -14.43 0.17
CA GLY A 119 -7.03 -15.70 -0.55
C GLY A 119 -8.00 -15.83 -1.75
N ARG A 120 -8.98 -14.94 -1.91
CA ARG A 120 -9.87 -14.89 -3.08
C ARG A 120 -9.49 -13.73 -3.99
N SER A 121 -9.32 -14.02 -5.28
CA SER A 121 -9.04 -12.96 -6.27
C SER A 121 -10.33 -12.21 -6.67
N PHE A 122 -10.19 -10.93 -6.99
CA PHE A 122 -11.24 -10.07 -7.53
C PHE A 122 -10.67 -9.21 -8.66
N ARG A 123 -11.54 -8.50 -9.39
CA ARG A 123 -11.14 -7.62 -10.49
C ARG A 123 -11.60 -6.19 -10.25
N VAL A 124 -10.76 -5.25 -10.69
CA VAL A 124 -11.10 -3.83 -10.84
C VAL A 124 -10.59 -3.40 -12.21
N GLY A 125 -11.48 -3.04 -13.10
CA GLY A 125 -11.14 -2.82 -14.49
C GLY A 125 -10.44 -4.04 -15.12
N ASP A 126 -9.33 -3.79 -15.80
CA ASP A 126 -8.52 -4.83 -16.44
C ASP A 126 -7.54 -5.54 -15.49
N LEU A 127 -7.41 -5.06 -14.25
CA LEU A 127 -6.51 -5.63 -13.27
C LEU A 127 -7.19 -6.70 -12.41
N LYS A 128 -6.43 -7.72 -12.08
CA LYS A 128 -6.80 -8.77 -11.12
C LYS A 128 -5.99 -8.57 -9.84
N PHE A 129 -6.66 -8.64 -8.71
CA PHE A 129 -6.08 -8.49 -7.38
C PHE A 129 -6.28 -9.76 -6.55
N LEU A 130 -5.28 -10.07 -5.74
CA LEU A 130 -5.36 -11.11 -4.72
C LEU A 130 -4.78 -10.55 -3.42
N ALA A 131 -5.60 -10.42 -2.40
CA ALA A 131 -5.16 -10.03 -1.07
C ALA A 131 -4.66 -11.24 -0.28
N VAL A 132 -3.56 -11.07 0.45
CA VAL A 132 -2.99 -12.10 1.35
C VAL A 132 -2.66 -11.45 2.69
N ARG A 133 -3.04 -12.10 3.79
CA ARG A 133 -2.72 -11.63 5.15
C ARG A 133 -1.21 -11.56 5.37
N VAL A 134 -0.77 -10.52 6.05
CA VAL A 134 0.61 -10.33 6.50
C VAL A 134 0.66 -10.09 8.00
N ASN A 135 1.86 -10.07 8.57
CA ASN A 135 2.06 -10.00 10.01
C ASN A 135 2.26 -8.55 10.48
N HIS A 136 1.17 -7.85 10.75
CA HIS A 136 1.22 -6.49 11.30
C HIS A 136 0.42 -6.37 12.61
N ILE A 137 0.57 -5.23 13.34
CA ILE A 137 -0.11 -5.02 14.64
C ILE A 137 -1.63 -4.86 14.51
N VAL A 138 -2.11 -4.41 13.35
CA VAL A 138 -3.53 -4.33 12.99
C VAL A 138 -3.81 -5.30 11.83
N PRO A 139 -5.08 -5.68 11.59
CA PRO A 139 -5.44 -6.49 10.43
C PRO A 139 -4.96 -5.87 9.12
N THR A 140 -4.03 -6.55 8.44
CA THR A 140 -3.32 -6.05 7.26
C THR A 140 -3.26 -7.10 6.15
N VAL A 141 -3.34 -6.65 4.91
CA VAL A 141 -3.15 -7.46 3.71
C VAL A 141 -2.14 -6.82 2.77
N GLY A 142 -1.29 -7.65 2.17
CA GLY A 142 -0.57 -7.31 0.96
C GLY A 142 -1.37 -7.69 -0.29
N TYR A 143 -0.98 -7.19 -1.44
CA TYR A 143 -1.70 -7.40 -2.71
C TYR A 143 -0.78 -7.94 -3.81
N PHE A 144 -1.22 -8.98 -4.49
CA PHE A 144 -0.75 -9.32 -5.82
C PHE A 144 -1.63 -8.57 -6.82
N ILE A 145 -1.01 -7.80 -7.70
CA ILE A 145 -1.66 -6.94 -8.70
C ILE A 145 -1.23 -7.44 -10.07
N SER A 146 -2.15 -7.98 -10.84
CA SER A 146 -1.85 -8.63 -12.12
C SER A 146 -2.58 -7.93 -13.26
N ASP A 147 -1.86 -7.68 -14.35
CA ASP A 147 -2.45 -7.41 -15.67
C ASP A 147 -2.32 -8.65 -16.58
N SER A 148 -2.51 -8.51 -17.89
CA SER A 148 -2.40 -9.64 -18.83
C SER A 148 -0.96 -10.16 -19.04
N LYS A 149 0.07 -9.49 -18.50
CA LYS A 149 1.48 -9.76 -18.82
C LYS A 149 2.36 -9.93 -17.58
N SER A 150 1.96 -9.37 -16.46
CA SER A 150 2.82 -9.25 -15.29
C SER A 150 2.03 -9.20 -13.99
N THR A 151 2.67 -9.66 -12.92
CA THR A 151 2.18 -9.51 -11.55
C THR A 151 3.20 -8.73 -10.72
N VAL A 152 2.73 -7.77 -9.94
CA VAL A 152 3.51 -7.05 -8.94
C VAL A 152 3.00 -7.43 -7.56
N LEU A 153 3.92 -7.73 -6.64
CA LEU A 153 3.61 -7.96 -5.24
C LEU A 153 3.87 -6.67 -4.45
N TYR A 154 2.85 -6.19 -3.75
CA TYR A 154 2.95 -5.19 -2.69
C TYR A 154 2.73 -5.88 -1.34
N THR A 155 3.73 -5.87 -0.46
CA THR A 155 3.63 -6.58 0.82
C THR A 155 2.79 -5.86 1.85
N SER A 156 2.56 -4.56 1.71
CA SER A 156 2.13 -3.67 2.78
C SER A 156 3.11 -3.69 3.97
N ASP A 157 2.73 -3.06 5.07
CA ASP A 157 3.51 -3.05 6.31
C ASP A 157 3.46 -4.43 6.95
N THR A 158 4.61 -4.96 7.30
CA THR A 158 4.71 -6.32 7.84
C THR A 158 5.98 -6.53 8.65
N GLY A 159 5.90 -7.26 9.75
CA GLY A 159 7.02 -7.97 10.32
C GLY A 159 7.30 -9.28 9.56
N PRO A 160 8.13 -10.16 10.09
CA PRO A 160 8.38 -11.47 9.48
C PRO A 160 7.08 -12.22 9.22
N THR A 161 6.88 -12.69 7.98
CA THR A 161 5.63 -13.31 7.51
C THR A 161 5.92 -14.54 6.64
N GLN A 162 4.91 -15.38 6.34
CA GLN A 162 5.11 -16.62 5.59
C GLN A 162 4.18 -16.75 4.37
N GLU A 163 2.88 -16.54 4.57
CA GLU A 163 1.86 -16.88 3.57
C GLU A 163 2.02 -16.11 2.26
N ILE A 164 2.37 -14.84 2.34
CA ILE A 164 2.55 -14.00 1.16
C ILE A 164 3.74 -14.48 0.30
N TRP A 165 4.81 -14.96 0.93
CA TRP A 165 5.98 -15.50 0.23
C TRP A 165 5.71 -16.87 -0.37
N LYS A 166 4.97 -17.73 0.35
CA LYS A 166 4.50 -19.00 -0.19
C LYS A 166 3.68 -18.74 -1.46
N LYS A 167 2.78 -17.75 -1.40
CA LYS A 167 1.98 -17.37 -2.58
C LYS A 167 2.82 -16.76 -3.69
N ALA A 168 3.83 -15.95 -3.37
CA ALA A 168 4.74 -15.36 -4.36
C ALA A 168 5.47 -16.42 -5.19
N ARG A 169 5.90 -17.54 -4.57
CA ARG A 169 6.55 -18.64 -5.28
C ARG A 169 5.64 -19.41 -6.25
N GLU A 170 4.32 -19.30 -6.10
CA GLU A 170 3.35 -19.89 -7.03
C GLU A 170 3.09 -19.01 -8.26
N VAL A 171 3.47 -17.73 -8.22
CA VAL A 171 3.23 -16.74 -9.27
C VAL A 171 4.36 -16.80 -10.31
N ARG A 172 4.08 -17.30 -11.51
CA ARG A 172 5.08 -17.49 -12.57
C ARG A 172 5.52 -16.19 -13.26
N ASP A 173 4.65 -15.21 -13.30
CA ASP A 173 4.82 -13.92 -13.99
C ASP A 173 5.10 -12.77 -13.01
N LEU A 174 5.64 -13.07 -11.83
CA LEU A 174 6.02 -12.06 -10.84
C LEU A 174 7.18 -11.21 -11.38
N LYS A 175 6.95 -9.91 -11.59
CA LYS A 175 7.88 -8.97 -12.21
C LYS A 175 8.57 -8.06 -11.20
N ALA A 176 7.94 -7.83 -10.05
CA ALA A 176 8.51 -6.97 -9.02
C ALA A 176 7.90 -7.27 -7.65
N VAL A 177 8.67 -7.01 -6.61
CA VAL A 177 8.21 -7.00 -5.21
C VAL A 177 8.41 -5.60 -4.65
N ILE A 178 7.36 -5.00 -4.10
CA ILE A 178 7.39 -3.76 -3.35
C ILE A 178 7.31 -4.15 -1.87
N LEU A 179 8.42 -3.99 -1.12
CA LEU A 179 8.60 -4.48 0.25
C LEU A 179 8.95 -3.35 1.19
N GLU A 180 8.36 -3.34 2.38
CA GLU A 180 8.70 -2.37 3.40
C GLU A 180 10.10 -2.60 4.00
N VAL A 181 10.73 -1.51 4.45
CA VAL A 181 11.82 -1.47 5.39
C VAL A 181 11.74 -0.18 6.21
N SER A 182 11.39 -0.29 7.48
CA SER A 182 11.03 0.88 8.30
C SER A 182 12.15 1.38 9.19
N PHE A 183 13.01 0.47 9.69
CA PHE A 183 13.97 0.77 10.74
C PHE A 183 15.38 0.28 10.42
N PRO A 184 16.45 0.96 10.94
CA PRO A 184 17.81 0.43 10.91
C PRO A 184 17.95 -0.74 11.90
N ASN A 185 18.96 -1.58 11.68
CA ASN A 185 19.18 -2.82 12.45
C ASN A 185 19.29 -2.60 13.97
N ARG A 186 19.87 -1.47 14.41
CA ARG A 186 19.95 -1.11 15.84
C ARG A 186 18.58 -0.92 16.51
N MET A 187 17.52 -0.72 15.74
CA MET A 187 16.16 -0.55 16.23
C MET A 187 15.32 -1.83 16.14
N ARG A 188 15.95 -3.00 16.08
CA ARG A 188 15.29 -4.30 15.94
C ARG A 188 14.14 -4.51 16.93
N LYS A 189 14.32 -4.15 18.21
CA LYS A 189 13.26 -4.27 19.23
C LYS A 189 12.02 -3.43 18.89
N VAL A 190 12.21 -2.22 18.35
CA VAL A 190 11.09 -1.36 17.92
C VAL A 190 10.40 -1.99 16.71
N ALA A 191 11.16 -2.45 15.72
CA ALA A 191 10.64 -3.13 14.55
C ALA A 191 9.79 -4.37 14.93
N GLU A 192 10.29 -5.21 15.83
CA GLU A 192 9.57 -6.40 16.31
C GLU A 192 8.27 -6.04 17.05
N LEU A 193 8.30 -5.03 17.93
CA LEU A 193 7.12 -4.57 18.66
C LEU A 193 6.06 -3.94 17.76
N SER A 194 6.47 -3.16 16.76
CA SER A 194 5.58 -2.53 15.79
C SER A 194 5.27 -3.39 14.57
N LYS A 195 5.84 -4.61 14.52
CA LYS A 195 5.72 -5.55 13.39
C LYS A 195 6.06 -4.90 12.05
N HIS A 196 7.23 -4.29 12.02
CA HIS A 196 7.91 -3.80 10.81
C HIS A 196 9.24 -4.52 10.62
N LEU A 197 9.93 -4.21 9.53
CA LEU A 197 11.23 -4.79 9.20
C LEU A 197 12.37 -3.82 9.44
N THR A 198 13.48 -4.35 9.97
CA THR A 198 14.81 -3.73 9.82
C THR A 198 15.46 -4.19 8.52
N SER A 199 16.58 -3.56 8.15
CA SER A 199 17.36 -3.95 6.96
C SER A 199 17.76 -5.43 6.96
N GLU A 200 18.18 -5.95 8.11
CA GLU A 200 18.54 -7.38 8.28
C GLU A 200 17.33 -8.30 8.20
N MET A 201 16.23 -7.95 8.91
CA MET A 201 14.98 -8.71 8.87
C MET A 201 14.40 -8.74 7.45
N MET A 202 14.46 -7.62 6.73
CA MET A 202 14.05 -7.53 5.33
C MET A 202 14.89 -8.47 4.45
N GLY A 203 16.21 -8.52 4.67
CA GLY A 203 17.10 -9.49 4.01
C GLY A 203 16.65 -10.94 4.24
N GLN A 204 16.34 -11.31 5.48
CA GLN A 204 15.82 -12.63 5.85
C GLN A 204 14.47 -12.94 5.20
N GLU A 205 13.60 -11.95 5.06
CA GLU A 205 12.34 -12.12 4.33
C GLU A 205 12.59 -12.43 2.85
N LEU A 206 13.58 -11.78 2.23
CA LEU A 206 13.93 -12.00 0.82
C LEU A 206 14.56 -13.38 0.54
N GLU A 207 15.19 -14.04 1.52
CA GLU A 207 15.66 -15.42 1.41
C GLU A 207 14.52 -16.40 1.10
N LYS A 208 13.29 -16.07 1.49
CA LYS A 208 12.09 -16.86 1.18
C LYS A 208 11.70 -16.86 -0.30
N LEU A 209 12.33 -15.98 -1.10
CA LEU A 209 12.22 -15.91 -2.55
C LEU A 209 13.45 -16.48 -3.28
N ASP A 210 14.29 -17.27 -2.60
CA ASP A 210 15.46 -17.84 -3.23
C ASP A 210 15.10 -18.69 -4.46
N GLY A 211 15.92 -18.57 -5.50
CA GLY A 211 15.67 -19.15 -6.81
C GLY A 211 14.75 -18.31 -7.74
N MET A 212 14.21 -17.17 -7.24
CA MET A 212 13.45 -16.24 -8.07
C MET A 212 14.29 -14.99 -8.37
N ASP A 213 14.55 -14.71 -9.63
CA ASP A 213 15.22 -13.48 -10.09
C ASP A 213 14.19 -12.37 -10.30
N VAL A 214 13.75 -11.77 -9.19
CA VAL A 214 12.73 -10.72 -9.19
C VAL A 214 13.30 -9.46 -8.51
N PRO A 215 13.27 -8.29 -9.17
CA PRO A 215 13.70 -7.03 -8.56
C PRO A 215 12.82 -6.65 -7.37
N VAL A 216 13.48 -6.11 -6.34
CA VAL A 216 12.83 -5.66 -5.11
C VAL A 216 12.92 -4.15 -4.99
N TYR A 217 11.79 -3.51 -4.79
CA TYR A 217 11.66 -2.08 -4.56
C TYR A 217 11.27 -1.83 -3.11
N LEU A 218 12.10 -1.09 -2.39
CA LEU A 218 11.90 -0.80 -0.97
C LEU A 218 11.15 0.51 -0.77
N TYR A 219 10.25 0.52 0.21
CA TYR A 219 9.52 1.69 0.64
C TYR A 219 9.39 1.72 2.17
N HIS A 220 8.67 2.70 2.72
CA HIS A 220 8.28 2.87 4.12
C HIS A 220 9.43 3.21 5.07
N ALA A 221 10.63 3.56 4.56
CA ALA A 221 11.72 4.00 5.43
C ALA A 221 11.30 5.25 6.20
N LYS A 222 11.50 5.26 7.51
CA LYS A 222 11.29 6.46 8.32
C LYS A 222 12.30 7.52 7.89
N PRO A 223 11.89 8.76 7.52
CA PRO A 223 12.77 9.77 6.91
C PRO A 223 14.05 10.02 7.69
N GLN A 224 13.97 10.10 9.03
CA GLN A 224 15.12 10.33 9.92
C GLN A 224 16.14 9.19 9.93
N HIS A 225 15.77 8.00 9.47
CA HIS A 225 16.64 6.81 9.43
C HIS A 225 17.02 6.37 8.01
N GLN A 226 16.53 7.06 6.97
CA GLN A 226 16.70 6.64 5.58
C GLN A 226 18.16 6.46 5.16
N ALA A 227 19.04 7.38 5.57
CA ALA A 227 20.46 7.29 5.22
C ALA A 227 21.16 6.07 5.83
N GLU A 228 20.80 5.70 7.08
CA GLU A 228 21.30 4.54 7.76
C GLU A 228 20.79 3.25 7.12
N ILE A 229 19.47 3.17 6.88
CA ILE A 229 18.83 2.02 6.22
C ILE A 229 19.45 1.80 4.82
N LYS A 230 19.64 2.86 4.02
CA LYS A 230 20.29 2.75 2.71
C LYS A 230 21.71 2.18 2.78
N ARG A 231 22.50 2.58 3.80
CA ARG A 231 23.86 2.02 3.99
C ARG A 231 23.83 0.55 4.38
N GLU A 232 22.89 0.14 5.21
CA GLU A 232 22.74 -1.25 5.62
C GLU A 232 22.27 -2.13 4.45
N VAL A 233 21.23 -1.71 3.73
CA VAL A 233 20.71 -2.39 2.53
C VAL A 233 21.80 -2.49 1.45
N GLY A 234 22.63 -1.46 1.27
CA GLY A 234 23.74 -1.47 0.31
C GLY A 234 24.83 -2.53 0.58
N ARG A 235 24.80 -3.17 1.76
CA ARG A 235 25.70 -4.30 2.12
C ARG A 235 25.12 -5.66 1.76
N LEU A 236 23.81 -5.74 1.52
CA LEU A 236 23.16 -6.98 1.12
C LEU A 236 23.58 -7.34 -0.32
N ARG A 237 23.71 -8.63 -0.58
CA ARG A 237 24.13 -9.20 -1.86
C ARG A 237 23.07 -10.18 -2.36
N GLY A 238 23.16 -10.56 -3.62
CA GLY A 238 22.40 -11.68 -4.15
C GLY A 238 21.21 -11.31 -5.07
N ARG A 239 20.63 -10.10 -4.99
CA ARG A 239 19.56 -9.68 -5.91
C ARG A 239 19.51 -8.17 -6.11
N PRO A 240 18.88 -7.67 -7.19
CA PRO A 240 18.66 -6.24 -7.40
C PRO A 240 17.67 -5.68 -6.36
N ILE A 241 18.15 -4.78 -5.50
CA ILE A 241 17.35 -4.05 -4.51
C ILE A 241 17.50 -2.55 -4.77
N ALA A 242 16.37 -1.84 -4.89
CA ALA A 242 16.34 -0.40 -5.05
C ALA A 242 15.28 0.23 -4.15
N PHE A 243 15.47 1.48 -3.72
CA PHE A 243 14.42 2.25 -3.05
C PHE A 243 13.49 2.88 -4.08
N LEU A 244 12.20 2.83 -3.82
CA LEU A 244 11.24 3.63 -4.58
C LEU A 244 11.57 5.12 -4.42
N THR A 245 11.31 5.88 -5.46
CA THR A 245 11.52 7.33 -5.47
C THR A 245 10.18 8.03 -5.63
N GLN A 246 9.83 8.88 -4.68
CA GLN A 246 8.62 9.70 -4.73
C GLN A 246 8.61 10.54 -6.03
N GLY A 247 7.44 10.66 -6.64
CA GLY A 247 7.22 11.34 -7.93
C GLY A 247 7.56 10.49 -9.16
N LYS A 248 8.29 9.37 -9.02
CA LYS A 248 8.69 8.51 -10.15
C LYS A 248 7.58 7.55 -10.57
N THR A 249 7.47 7.29 -11.87
CA THR A 249 6.61 6.25 -12.45
C THR A 249 7.46 5.05 -12.87
N TYR A 250 7.00 3.86 -12.48
CA TYR A 250 7.59 2.57 -12.83
C TYR A 250 6.66 1.83 -13.79
N SER A 251 7.22 1.30 -14.88
CA SER A 251 6.51 0.38 -15.80
C SER A 251 6.90 -1.05 -15.45
N LEU A 252 5.99 -1.78 -14.85
CA LEU A 252 6.22 -3.12 -14.28
C LEU A 252 5.31 -4.16 -14.93
#